data_ecdb98e7e3cc81f7074806cb3397731a
#
_entry.id   ecdb98e7e3cc81f7074806cb3397731a
#
_cell.length_a   1.000
_cell.length_b   1.000
_cell.length_c   1.000
_cell.angle_alpha   90.00
_cell.angle_beta   90.00
_cell.angle_gamma   90.00
#
_symmetry.space_group_name_H-M   'P 1'
#
loop_
_entity.id
_entity.type
_entity.pdbx_description
1 polymer ?
#
loop_
_entity_poly.entity_id
_entity_poly.type
_entity_poly.pdbx_seq_one_letter_code
_entity_poly.pdbx_strand_id
1 'polypeptide(L)'
;MSDEDSWGFALPAFQPDLALLQLKRSLRELRALAERGNGFTWQGQEVLQLSLDDGQLIVRLAKKPARSPEWERHICRNAGDMRRLQDEIKRRLARWTDED
;
A
#
# COMPACT_ATOMS: atom_id res chain seq x y z
N MET A 1 -28.07 22.71 4.00
CA MET A 1 -27.77 22.19 3.54
C MET A 1 -27.35 22.08 3.25
N SER A 2 -27.30 22.20 3.51
CA SER A 2 -26.74 21.69 3.01
C SER A 2 -26.19 21.58 2.88
N ASP A 3 -26.06 21.72 3.08
CA ASP A 3 -25.47 21.28 2.76
C ASP A 3 -24.95 21.14 2.71
N GLU A 4 -24.98 21.24 2.93
CA GLU A 4 -24.45 20.73 2.66
C GLU A 4 -23.96 20.57 2.51
N ASP A 5 -24.13 21.09 2.73
CA ASP A 5 -23.66 20.67 2.41
C ASP A 5 -23.16 20.54 2.45
N SER A 6 -23.49 20.88 2.75
CA SER A 6 -23.07 20.45 2.57
C SER A 6 -22.79 20.16 2.98
N TRP A 7 -23.28 20.40 3.53
CA TRP A 7 -23.06 19.86 3.61
C TRP A 7 -22.41 19.16 3.70
N GLY A 8 -22.56 19.76 3.88
CA GLY A 8 -21.82 19.02 3.43
C GLY A 8 -21.19 17.90 3.81
N PHE A 9 -21.41 17.34 3.32
CA PHE A 9 -21.00 16.00 3.36
C PHE A 9 -19.90 15.69 2.38
N ALA A 10 -19.07 16.66 2.12
CA ALA A 10 -17.90 16.39 1.34
C ALA A 10 -17.02 15.44 2.15
N LEU A 11 -16.69 14.30 1.59
CA LEU A 11 -15.67 13.44 2.18
C LEU A 11 -14.37 14.23 2.23
N PRO A 12 -13.57 14.04 3.29
CA PRO A 12 -12.27 14.70 3.34
C PRO A 12 -11.46 14.36 2.11
N ALA A 13 -10.73 15.31 1.61
CA ALA A 13 -9.83 15.05 0.50
C ALA A 13 -8.84 13.97 0.90
N PHE A 14 -8.52 13.09 -0.03
CA PHE A 14 -7.52 12.06 0.22
C PHE A 14 -6.17 12.70 0.49
N GLN A 15 -5.53 12.31 1.58
CA GLN A 15 -4.24 12.85 1.98
C GLN A 15 -3.18 11.77 1.82
N PRO A 16 -2.36 11.85 0.77
CA PRO A 16 -1.40 10.79 0.48
C PRO A 16 -0.37 10.54 1.59
N ASP A 17 0.09 11.61 2.25
CA ASP A 17 1.06 11.46 3.34
C ASP A 17 0.45 10.71 4.52
N LEU A 18 -0.78 11.01 4.87
CA LEU A 18 -1.47 10.30 5.94
C LEU A 18 -1.76 8.87 5.54
N ALA A 19 -2.16 8.67 4.28
CA ALA A 19 -2.42 7.33 3.76
C ALA A 19 -1.16 6.48 3.80
N LEU A 20 0.00 7.07 3.52
CA LEU A 20 1.28 6.38 3.60
C LEU A 20 1.52 5.85 5.02
N LEU A 21 1.29 6.69 6.03
CA LEU A 21 1.47 6.28 7.41
C LEU A 21 0.49 5.18 7.80
N GLN A 22 -0.75 5.29 7.36
CA GLN A 22 -1.76 4.27 7.63
C GLN A 22 -1.40 2.95 6.97
N LEU A 23 -0.90 3.00 5.74
CA LEU A 23 -0.50 1.80 5.03
C LEU A 23 0.68 1.14 5.73
N LYS A 24 1.67 1.92 6.14
CA LYS A 24 2.80 1.37 6.87
C LYS A 24 2.35 0.67 8.15
N ARG A 25 1.42 1.26 8.86
CA ARG A 25 0.90 0.67 10.10
C ARG A 25 0.22 -0.67 9.81
N SER A 26 -0.61 -0.71 8.78
CA SER A 26 -1.29 -1.95 8.40
C SER A 26 -0.30 -3.04 8.00
N LEU A 27 0.74 -2.67 7.25
CA LEU A 27 1.72 -3.63 6.78
C LEU A 27 2.59 -4.16 7.93
N ARG A 28 2.85 -3.34 8.95
CA ARG A 28 3.61 -3.79 10.12
C ARG A 28 2.88 -4.89 10.88
N GLU A 29 1.56 -4.95 10.75
CA GLU A 29 0.78 -6.00 11.42
C GLU A 29 0.86 -7.33 10.70
N LEU A 30 1.37 -7.34 9.48
CA LEU A 30 1.52 -8.58 8.72
C LEU A 30 2.86 -9.21 9.08
N ARG A 31 2.82 -10.34 9.78
CA ARG A 31 4.01 -10.96 10.34
C ARG A 31 5.02 -11.38 9.27
N ALA A 32 4.53 -11.70 8.09
CA ALA A 32 5.41 -12.14 7.01
C ALA A 32 6.29 -11.02 6.47
N LEU A 33 5.94 -9.76 6.75
CA LEU A 33 6.68 -8.61 6.24
C LEU A 33 7.54 -7.99 7.32
N ALA A 34 8.74 -7.54 6.93
CA ALA A 34 9.60 -6.76 7.80
C ALA A 34 9.82 -5.39 7.18
N GLU A 35 9.65 -4.34 7.97
CA GLU A 35 9.82 -2.98 7.49
C GLU A 35 11.30 -2.67 7.31
N ARG A 36 11.63 -2.00 6.20
CA ARG A 36 12.99 -1.60 5.91
C ARG A 36 12.95 -0.27 5.17
N GLY A 37 13.24 0.82 5.89
CA GLY A 37 13.14 2.15 5.31
C GLY A 37 11.71 2.45 4.85
N ASN A 38 11.55 2.83 3.61
CA ASN A 38 10.23 3.07 3.02
C ASN A 38 9.70 1.86 2.26
N GLY A 39 10.16 0.68 2.62
CA GLY A 39 9.72 -0.53 1.97
C GLY A 39 9.56 -1.66 2.95
N PHE A 40 9.18 -2.81 2.43
CA PHE A 40 9.00 -4.02 3.23
C PHE A 40 9.63 -5.19 2.51
N THR A 41 10.17 -6.12 3.31
CA THR A 41 10.80 -7.33 2.79
C THR A 41 9.97 -8.55 3.18
N TRP A 42 10.07 -9.58 2.35
CA TRP A 42 9.52 -10.91 2.63
C TRP A 42 10.68 -11.88 2.52
N GLN A 43 10.99 -12.56 3.63
CA GLN A 43 12.12 -13.48 3.69
C GLN A 43 13.42 -12.83 3.20
N GLY A 44 13.63 -11.58 3.59
CA GLY A 44 14.86 -10.86 3.27
C GLY A 44 14.90 -10.21 1.89
N GLN A 45 13.90 -10.42 1.07
CA GLN A 45 13.84 -9.81 -0.26
C GLN A 45 12.83 -8.67 -0.29
N GLU A 46 13.22 -7.55 -0.86
CA GLU A 46 12.36 -6.39 -0.93
C GLU A 46 11.19 -6.66 -1.87
N VAL A 47 9.96 -6.51 -1.36
CA VAL A 47 8.75 -6.79 -2.14
C VAL A 47 7.81 -5.60 -2.19
N LEU A 48 8.04 -4.57 -1.39
CA LEU A 48 7.20 -3.37 -1.37
C LEU A 48 8.09 -2.15 -1.24
N GLN A 49 7.78 -1.12 -2.03
CA GLN A 49 8.41 0.19 -1.94
C GLN A 49 7.30 1.23 -1.92
N LEU A 50 7.33 2.11 -0.92
CA LEU A 50 6.31 3.13 -0.74
C LEU A 50 6.96 4.49 -0.97
N SER A 51 6.28 5.36 -1.71
CA SER A 51 6.81 6.69 -1.94
C SER A 51 5.69 7.69 -2.16
N LEU A 52 6.02 8.95 -1.92
CA LEU A 52 5.17 10.07 -2.29
C LEU A 52 5.84 10.77 -3.45
N ASP A 53 5.09 10.96 -4.52
CA ASP A 53 5.63 11.56 -5.71
C ASP A 53 4.56 12.44 -6.32
N ASP A 54 4.86 13.74 -6.47
CA ASP A 54 3.92 14.69 -7.06
C ASP A 54 2.59 14.71 -6.33
N GLY A 55 2.63 14.59 -4.99
CA GLY A 55 1.41 14.60 -4.18
C GLY A 55 0.59 13.32 -4.29
N GLN A 56 1.18 12.25 -4.79
CA GLN A 56 0.49 10.97 -4.92
C GLN A 56 1.22 9.91 -4.12
N LEU A 57 0.45 8.98 -3.56
CA LEU A 57 1.02 7.80 -2.91
C LEU A 57 1.23 6.74 -3.98
N ILE A 58 2.49 6.36 -4.16
CA ILE A 58 2.86 5.36 -5.14
C ILE A 58 3.44 4.17 -4.40
N VAL A 59 2.93 2.98 -4.71
CA VAL A 59 3.38 1.74 -4.11
C VAL A 59 3.85 0.83 -5.22
N ARG A 60 5.09 0.37 -5.11
CA ARG A 60 5.59 -0.65 -6.01
C ARG A 60 5.52 -1.98 -5.31
N LEU A 61 4.87 -2.92 -5.95
CA LEU A 61 4.64 -4.25 -5.40
C LEU A 61 5.32 -5.25 -6.31
N ALA A 62 6.19 -6.08 -5.75
CA ALA A 62 6.88 -7.11 -6.53
C ALA A 62 5.86 -8.11 -7.06
N LYS A 63 6.00 -8.50 -8.32
CA LYS A 63 5.16 -9.55 -8.88
C LYS A 63 5.42 -10.87 -8.18
N LYS A 64 6.68 -11.14 -7.86
CA LYS A 64 7.05 -12.25 -6.98
C LYS A 64 8.39 -11.92 -6.34
N PRO A 65 8.72 -12.57 -5.21
CA PRO A 65 9.97 -12.29 -4.53
C PRO A 65 11.15 -12.70 -5.41
N ALA A 66 12.14 -11.83 -5.49
CA ALA A 66 13.34 -12.10 -6.27
C ALA A 66 14.39 -11.10 -5.83
N ARG A 67 15.65 -11.39 -6.15
CA ARG A 67 16.72 -10.47 -5.87
C ARG A 67 16.52 -9.15 -6.62
N SER A 68 16.06 -9.22 -7.87
CA SER A 68 15.73 -8.07 -8.69
C SER A 68 14.31 -8.27 -9.21
N PRO A 69 13.31 -7.97 -8.40
CA PRO A 69 11.93 -8.29 -8.78
C PRO A 69 11.41 -7.36 -9.87
N GLU A 70 10.43 -7.87 -10.60
CA GLU A 70 9.63 -7.01 -11.45
C GLU A 70 8.61 -6.29 -10.58
N TRP A 71 8.50 -5.00 -10.76
CA TRP A 71 7.64 -4.16 -9.94
C TRP A 71 6.36 -3.81 -10.67
N GLU A 72 5.24 -3.88 -9.95
CA GLU A 72 3.97 -3.30 -10.38
C GLU A 72 3.78 -1.99 -9.65
N ARG A 73 3.49 -0.96 -10.40
CA ARG A 73 3.28 0.37 -9.84
C ARG A 73 1.79 0.57 -9.57
N HIS A 74 1.46 0.90 -8.34
CA HIS A 74 0.10 1.18 -7.94
C HIS A 74 0.03 2.61 -7.42
N ILE A 75 -0.93 3.37 -7.94
CA ILE A 75 -1.16 4.73 -7.46
C ILE A 75 -2.43 4.69 -6.62
N CYS A 76 -2.31 5.12 -5.36
CA CYS A 76 -3.45 5.15 -4.45
C CYS A 76 -4.01 6.56 -4.41
N ARG A 77 -5.22 6.74 -4.88
CA ARG A 77 -5.87 8.04 -5.00
C ARG A 77 -7.02 8.22 -4.03
N ASN A 78 -7.47 7.13 -3.41
CA ASN A 78 -8.63 7.16 -2.53
C ASN A 78 -8.62 5.92 -1.64
N ALA A 79 -9.59 5.87 -0.72
CA ALA A 79 -9.68 4.76 0.23
C ALA A 79 -9.94 3.43 -0.45
N GLY A 80 -10.69 3.44 -1.55
CA GLY A 80 -10.94 2.21 -2.30
C GLY A 80 -9.68 1.62 -2.91
N ASP A 81 -8.84 2.50 -3.47
CA ASP A 81 -7.56 2.06 -4.02
C ASP A 81 -6.70 1.45 -2.92
N MET A 82 -6.67 2.07 -1.73
CA MET A 82 -5.91 1.56 -0.60
C MET A 82 -6.38 0.17 -0.20
N ARG A 83 -7.69 -0.03 -0.14
CA ARG A 83 -8.25 -1.33 0.24
C ARG A 83 -7.89 -2.40 -0.77
N ARG A 84 -8.05 -2.09 -2.06
CA ARG A 84 -7.72 -3.05 -3.12
C ARG A 84 -6.25 -3.43 -3.08
N LEU A 85 -5.38 -2.45 -2.83
CA LEU A 85 -3.96 -2.71 -2.73
C LEU A 85 -3.65 -3.62 -1.54
N GLN A 86 -4.22 -3.33 -0.38
CA GLN A 86 -4.00 -4.15 0.80
C GLN A 86 -4.49 -5.58 0.58
N ASP A 87 -5.64 -5.74 -0.08
CA ASP A 87 -6.15 -7.07 -0.39
C ASP A 87 -5.20 -7.82 -1.33
N GLU A 88 -4.66 -7.12 -2.32
CA GLU A 88 -3.73 -7.73 -3.24
C GLU A 88 -2.43 -8.15 -2.55
N ILE A 89 -1.93 -7.31 -1.67
CA ILE A 89 -0.72 -7.64 -0.90
C ILE A 89 -0.96 -8.92 -0.10
N LYS A 90 -2.09 -9.02 0.57
CA LYS A 90 -2.40 -10.20 1.37
C LYS A 90 -2.51 -11.45 0.50
N ARG A 91 -3.12 -11.32 -0.67
CA ARG A 91 -3.23 -12.46 -1.59
C ARG A 91 -1.87 -12.93 -2.06
N ARG A 92 -0.97 -11.99 -2.37
CA ARG A 92 0.37 -12.37 -2.81
C ARG A 92 1.17 -13.03 -1.71
N LEU A 93 1.09 -12.50 -0.50
CA LEU A 93 1.78 -13.10 0.64
C LEU A 93 1.31 -14.54 0.86
N ALA A 94 0.01 -14.77 0.77
CA ALA A 94 -0.53 -16.12 0.90
C ALA A 94 0.00 -17.04 -0.22
N ARG A 95 0.03 -16.52 -1.44
CA ARG A 95 0.52 -17.30 -2.57
C ARG A 95 2.00 -17.65 -2.41
N TRP A 96 2.81 -16.67 -2.04
CA TRP A 96 4.25 -16.90 -1.87
C TRP A 96 4.51 -17.89 -0.76
N THR A 97 3.75 -17.82 0.31
CA THR A 97 3.88 -18.75 1.42
C THR A 97 3.52 -20.17 0.98
N ASP A 98 2.47 -20.31 0.19
CA ASP A 98 2.03 -21.62 -0.29
C ASP A 98 3.00 -22.23 -1.30
N GLU A 99 3.66 -21.40 -2.10
CA GLU A 99 4.60 -21.87 -3.12
C GLU A 99 5.97 -22.19 -2.54
N ASP A 100 6.21 -21.82 -1.31
CA ASP A 100 7.53 -21.94 -0.68
C ASP A 100 7.78 -23.34 -0.02
#